data_eafb7da909b24118ff957efd84a2cbe8
#
_entry.id   eafb7da909b24118ff957efd84a2cbe8
#
_cell.length_a   1.000
_cell.length_b   1.000
_cell.length_c   1.000
_cell.angle_alpha   90.00
_cell.angle_beta   90.00
_cell.angle_gamma   90.00
#
_symmetry.space_group_name_H-M   'P 1'
#
loop_
_entity.id
_entity.type
_entity.pdbx_description
1 polymer ?
#
loop_
_entity_poly.entity_id
_entity_poly.type
_entity_poly.pdbx_seq_one_letter_code
_entity_poly.pdbx_strand_id
1 'polypeptide(L)'
;ALSYGQKKRVTIASVLVLNPEIIILDEPTAGQDFYHYNEIMSFLIELNRQGKTIIMITHDMHLLSEYSSRTVVLSKGQVVADTTPVLVLNDKKICEIASLRQTSLFEMAEYIGISEPQKLIQLFINHDRKVRRQ
;
A
#
# COMPACT_ATOMS: atom_id res chain seq x y z
N ALA A 1 -3.31 2.77 -30.50
CA ALA A 1 -2.43 2.13 -29.53
C ALA A 1 -2.91 2.45 -28.12
N LEU A 2 -2.91 1.47 -27.20
CA LEU A 2 -3.29 1.67 -25.80
C LEU A 2 -2.23 2.49 -25.05
N SER A 3 -2.67 3.40 -24.17
CA SER A 3 -1.79 4.08 -23.23
C SER A 3 -1.15 3.06 -22.25
N TYR A 4 -0.10 3.48 -21.54
CA TYR A 4 0.55 2.62 -20.54
C TYR A 4 -0.44 2.14 -19.47
N GLY A 5 -1.25 3.04 -18.93
CA GLY A 5 -2.27 2.71 -17.94
C GLY A 5 -3.36 1.77 -18.48
N GLN A 6 -3.79 1.94 -19.73
CA GLN A 6 -4.75 1.02 -20.36
C GLN A 6 -4.15 -0.38 -20.53
N LYS A 7 -2.88 -0.47 -20.96
CA LYS A 7 -2.18 -1.77 -21.06
C LYS A 7 -2.13 -2.47 -19.70
N LYS A 8 -1.80 -1.76 -18.63
CA LYS A 8 -1.74 -2.31 -17.27
C LYS A 8 -3.09 -2.86 -16.81
N ARG A 9 -4.19 -2.13 -17.06
CA ARG A 9 -5.55 -2.61 -16.75
C ARG A 9 -5.92 -3.86 -17.55
N VAL A 10 -5.58 -3.91 -18.82
CA VAL A 10 -5.80 -5.12 -19.65
C VAL A 10 -5.01 -6.30 -19.10
N THR A 11 -3.75 -6.10 -18.68
CA THR A 11 -2.94 -7.15 -18.05
C THR A 11 -3.57 -7.67 -16.76
N ILE A 12 -4.04 -6.79 -15.89
CA ILE A 12 -4.74 -7.19 -14.66
C ILE A 12 -6.00 -7.98 -15.02
N ALA A 13 -6.81 -7.48 -15.94
CA ALA A 13 -8.04 -8.16 -16.39
C ALA A 13 -7.75 -9.54 -16.97
N SER A 14 -6.68 -9.72 -17.75
CA SER A 14 -6.34 -11.01 -18.33
C SER A 14 -5.98 -12.09 -17.29
N VAL A 15 -5.34 -11.70 -16.20
CA VAL A 15 -5.04 -12.61 -15.08
C VAL A 15 -6.33 -12.97 -14.33
N LEU A 16 -7.24 -12.04 -14.16
CA LEU A 16 -8.47 -12.23 -13.40
C LEU A 16 -9.47 -13.18 -14.08
N VAL A 17 -9.40 -13.32 -15.40
CA VAL A 17 -10.20 -14.32 -16.14
C VAL A 17 -9.94 -15.74 -15.63
N LEU A 18 -8.75 -16.02 -15.12
CA LEU A 18 -8.38 -17.32 -14.53
C LEU A 18 -8.97 -17.52 -13.12
N ASN A 19 -9.68 -16.54 -12.60
CA ASN A 19 -10.29 -16.53 -11.26
C ASN A 19 -9.34 -17.01 -10.12
N PRO A 20 -8.11 -16.50 -10.01
CA PRO A 20 -7.14 -16.96 -9.03
C PRO A 20 -7.61 -16.64 -7.60
N GLU A 21 -7.18 -17.45 -6.63
CA GLU A 21 -7.38 -17.18 -5.19
C GLU A 21 -6.36 -16.16 -4.66
N ILE A 22 -5.14 -16.16 -5.22
CA ILE A 22 -4.04 -15.28 -4.84
C ILE A 22 -3.62 -14.46 -6.05
N ILE A 23 -3.57 -13.14 -5.89
CA ILE A 23 -3.19 -12.19 -6.92
C ILE A 23 -1.95 -11.44 -6.43
N ILE A 24 -0.86 -11.53 -7.20
CA ILE A 24 0.40 -10.84 -6.91
C ILE A 24 0.56 -9.72 -7.93
N LEU A 25 0.79 -8.51 -7.45
CA LEU A 25 0.89 -7.30 -8.26
C LEU A 25 2.22 -6.60 -7.95
N ASP A 26 3.00 -6.34 -8.99
CA ASP A 26 4.24 -5.58 -8.90
C ASP A 26 3.97 -4.15 -9.36
N GLU A 27 4.16 -3.19 -8.44
CA GLU A 27 3.93 -1.75 -8.63
C GLU A 27 2.59 -1.47 -9.35
N PRO A 28 1.44 -1.88 -8.77
CA PRO A 28 0.15 -1.82 -9.48
C PRO A 28 -0.28 -0.41 -9.87
N THR A 29 0.15 0.60 -9.12
CA THR A 29 -0.24 2.00 -9.31
C THR A 29 0.83 2.87 -9.96
N ALA A 30 2.01 2.32 -10.25
CA ALA A 30 3.10 3.10 -10.85
C ALA A 30 2.69 3.70 -12.20
N GLY A 31 2.97 5.00 -12.38
CA GLY A 31 2.66 5.74 -13.61
C GLY A 31 1.18 6.02 -13.84
N GLN A 32 0.33 5.84 -12.83
CA GLN A 32 -1.09 6.22 -12.88
C GLN A 32 -1.29 7.63 -12.34
N ASP A 33 -2.25 8.36 -12.92
CA ASP A 33 -2.79 9.55 -12.29
C ASP A 33 -3.68 9.18 -11.08
N PHE A 34 -4.06 10.18 -10.31
CA PHE A 34 -4.85 9.98 -9.08
C PHE A 34 -6.19 9.28 -9.32
N TYR A 35 -6.86 9.57 -10.44
CA TYR A 35 -8.13 8.94 -10.76
C TYR A 35 -7.96 7.44 -11.01
N HIS A 36 -7.05 7.06 -11.89
CA HIS A 36 -6.79 5.67 -12.23
C HIS A 36 -6.17 4.88 -11.06
N TYR A 37 -5.36 5.55 -10.23
CA TYR A 37 -4.87 4.98 -8.97
C TYR A 37 -6.04 4.51 -8.09
N ASN A 38 -7.02 5.39 -7.85
CA ASN A 38 -8.18 5.08 -7.02
C ASN A 38 -9.07 3.97 -7.64
N GLU A 39 -9.25 3.97 -8.96
CA GLU A 39 -9.97 2.89 -9.65
C GLU A 39 -9.32 1.52 -9.41
N ILE A 40 -8.00 1.41 -9.60
CA ILE A 40 -7.25 0.16 -9.39
C ILE A 40 -7.38 -0.28 -7.92
N MET A 41 -7.17 0.62 -6.98
CA MET A 41 -7.22 0.27 -5.56
C MET A 41 -8.61 -0.11 -5.09
N SER A 42 -9.65 0.60 -5.53
CA SER A 42 -11.05 0.25 -5.24
C SER A 42 -11.40 -1.14 -5.76
N PHE A 43 -10.94 -1.46 -6.96
CA PHE A 43 -11.14 -2.77 -7.55
C PHE A 43 -10.42 -3.90 -6.77
N LEU A 44 -9.17 -3.68 -6.37
CA LEU A 44 -8.42 -4.65 -5.56
C LEU A 44 -9.05 -4.86 -4.17
N ILE A 45 -9.58 -3.81 -3.55
CA ILE A 45 -10.34 -3.91 -2.31
C ILE A 45 -11.57 -4.80 -2.50
N GLU A 46 -12.30 -4.62 -3.60
CA GLU A 46 -13.50 -5.40 -3.85
C GLU A 46 -13.16 -6.89 -4.06
N LEU A 47 -12.11 -7.20 -4.79
CA LEU A 47 -11.62 -8.58 -4.93
C LEU A 47 -11.21 -9.19 -3.58
N ASN A 48 -10.57 -8.41 -2.72
CA ASN A 48 -10.21 -8.86 -1.38
C ASN A 48 -11.45 -9.12 -0.50
N ARG A 49 -12.49 -8.29 -0.60
CA ARG A 49 -13.78 -8.53 0.08
C ARG A 49 -14.48 -9.80 -0.40
N GLN A 50 -14.28 -10.18 -1.65
CA GLN A 50 -14.77 -11.43 -2.23
C GLN A 50 -13.94 -12.66 -1.81
N GLY A 51 -12.96 -12.49 -0.90
CA GLY A 51 -12.13 -13.55 -0.35
C GLY A 51 -10.81 -13.80 -1.10
N LYS A 52 -10.46 -12.99 -2.10
CA LYS A 52 -9.16 -13.11 -2.78
C LYS A 52 -8.03 -12.59 -1.89
N THR A 53 -6.89 -13.25 -1.94
CA THR A 53 -5.66 -12.75 -1.32
C THR A 53 -4.92 -11.84 -2.28
N ILE A 54 -4.69 -10.60 -1.87
CA ILE A 54 -3.96 -9.60 -2.67
C ILE A 54 -2.58 -9.38 -2.06
N ILE A 55 -1.54 -9.61 -2.84
CA ILE A 55 -0.15 -9.32 -2.46
C ILE A 55 0.35 -8.23 -3.41
N MET A 56 0.80 -7.11 -2.84
CA MET A 56 1.37 -6.01 -3.61
C MET A 56 2.84 -5.85 -3.28
N ILE A 57 3.68 -5.77 -4.30
CA ILE A 57 5.08 -5.39 -4.19
C ILE A 57 5.14 -3.91 -4.54
N THR A 58 5.62 -3.07 -3.65
CA THR A 58 5.64 -1.63 -3.88
C THR A 58 6.68 -0.92 -3.00
N HIS A 59 7.15 0.21 -3.47
CA HIS A 59 7.92 1.19 -2.71
C HIS A 59 7.10 2.43 -2.35
N ASP A 60 5.81 2.44 -2.65
CA ASP A 60 4.88 3.52 -2.28
C ASP A 60 4.41 3.35 -0.84
N MET A 61 4.96 4.16 0.06
CA MET A 61 4.64 4.11 1.49
C MET A 61 3.23 4.62 1.80
N HIS A 62 2.63 5.44 0.95
CA HIS A 62 1.23 5.86 1.08
C HIS A 62 0.30 4.70 0.78
N LEU A 63 0.53 4.00 -0.34
CA LEU A 63 -0.20 2.79 -0.69
C LEU A 63 -0.09 1.74 0.41
N LEU A 64 1.13 1.51 0.91
CA LEU A 64 1.39 0.58 2.01
C LEU A 64 0.54 0.93 3.24
N SER A 65 0.60 2.17 3.69
CA SER A 65 -0.09 2.63 4.91
C SER A 65 -1.61 2.57 4.77
N GLU A 66 -2.11 2.92 3.60
CA GLU A 66 -3.55 3.09 3.37
C GLU A 66 -4.25 1.76 3.11
N TYR A 67 -3.64 0.87 2.34
CA TYR A 67 -4.33 -0.30 1.79
C TYR A 67 -3.90 -1.64 2.36
N SER A 68 -2.71 -1.76 2.93
CA SER A 68 -2.27 -3.05 3.46
C SER A 68 -2.62 -3.23 4.95
N SER A 69 -2.84 -4.48 5.34
CA SER A 69 -3.04 -4.89 6.74
C SER A 69 -1.81 -5.56 7.32
N ARG A 70 -0.99 -6.14 6.46
CA ARG A 70 0.27 -6.83 6.79
C ARG A 70 1.34 -6.42 5.80
N THR A 71 2.55 -6.22 6.28
CA THR A 71 3.71 -5.81 5.50
C THR A 71 4.87 -6.73 5.79
N VAL A 72 5.45 -7.27 4.73
CA VAL A 72 6.70 -8.02 4.79
C VAL A 72 7.78 -7.15 4.16
N VAL A 73 8.80 -6.81 4.92
CA VAL A 73 9.94 -6.01 4.47
C VAL A 73 11.09 -6.92 4.09
N LEU A 74 11.54 -6.79 2.86
CA LEU A 74 12.68 -7.55 2.32
C LEU A 74 13.88 -6.61 2.11
N SER A 75 15.04 -7.01 2.61
CA SER A 75 16.30 -6.32 2.34
C SER A 75 17.43 -7.35 2.20
N LYS A 76 18.26 -7.19 1.17
CA LYS A 76 19.41 -8.06 0.88
C LYS A 76 19.07 -9.55 0.88
N GLY A 77 17.89 -9.91 0.34
CA GLY A 77 17.43 -11.30 0.25
C GLY A 77 16.89 -11.90 1.56
N GLN A 78 16.72 -11.11 2.61
CA GLN A 78 16.21 -11.55 3.90
C GLN A 78 14.94 -10.82 4.29
N VAL A 79 14.07 -11.47 5.05
CA VAL A 79 12.93 -10.84 5.71
C VAL A 79 13.43 -10.05 6.91
N VAL A 80 13.29 -8.74 6.86
CA VAL A 80 13.70 -7.81 7.92
C VAL A 80 12.57 -7.58 8.93
N ALA A 81 11.33 -7.54 8.44
CA ALA A 81 10.14 -7.39 9.25
C ALA A 81 8.94 -8.07 8.61
N ASP A 82 8.00 -8.52 9.45
CA ASP A 82 6.70 -9.07 9.07
C ASP A 82 5.69 -8.62 10.11
N THR A 83 5.02 -7.50 9.84
CA THR A 83 4.13 -6.83 10.80
C THR A 83 3.16 -5.87 10.09
N THR A 84 2.54 -4.95 10.83
CA THR A 84 1.66 -3.93 10.24
C THR A 84 2.46 -2.79 9.61
N PRO A 85 1.91 -2.08 8.59
CA PRO A 85 2.57 -0.93 7.96
C PRO A 85 3.00 0.15 8.95
N VAL A 86 2.14 0.43 9.92
CA VAL A 86 2.39 1.48 10.93
C VAL A 86 3.61 1.13 11.78
N LEU A 87 3.78 -0.13 12.18
CA LEU A 87 4.95 -0.55 12.96
C LEU A 87 6.23 -0.54 12.12
N VAL A 88 6.16 -0.92 10.84
CA VAL A 88 7.30 -0.83 9.92
C VAL A 88 7.77 0.61 9.78
N LEU A 89 6.86 1.53 9.48
CA LEU A 89 7.19 2.92 9.20
C LEU A 89 7.59 3.72 10.47
N ASN A 90 7.24 3.20 11.65
CA ASN A 90 7.65 3.78 12.94
C ASN A 90 9.03 3.30 13.41
N ASP A 91 9.53 2.21 12.89
CA ASP A 91 10.83 1.67 13.27
C ASP A 91 11.93 2.24 12.37
N LYS A 92 12.70 3.20 12.93
CA LYS A 92 13.81 3.85 12.21
C LYS A 92 14.86 2.85 11.72
N LYS A 93 15.12 1.78 12.48
CA LYS A 93 16.10 0.75 12.08
C LYS A 93 15.62 -0.04 10.89
N ILE A 94 14.34 -0.43 10.85
CA ILE A 94 13.74 -1.10 9.70
C ILE A 94 13.80 -0.19 8.48
N CYS A 95 13.42 1.08 8.63
CA CYS A 95 13.45 2.07 7.56
C CYS A 95 14.88 2.25 7.00
N GLU A 96 15.89 2.36 7.86
CA GLU A 96 17.29 2.48 7.44
C GLU A 96 17.78 1.22 6.71
N ILE A 97 17.58 0.03 7.27
CA ILE A 97 18.02 -1.25 6.69
C ILE A 97 17.39 -1.50 5.32
N ALA A 98 16.12 -1.17 5.17
CA ALA A 98 15.37 -1.40 3.95
C ALA A 98 15.35 -0.19 3.01
N SER A 99 16.02 0.91 3.36
CA SER A 99 16.01 2.18 2.60
C SER A 99 14.57 2.69 2.35
N LEU A 100 13.69 2.52 3.32
CA LEU A 100 12.33 3.01 3.27
C LEU A 100 12.27 4.47 3.74
N ARG A 101 11.40 5.25 3.13
CA ARG A 101 11.15 6.63 3.54
C ARG A 101 9.88 6.67 4.39
N GLN A 102 9.96 7.31 5.54
CA GLN A 102 8.77 7.59 6.35
C GLN A 102 7.80 8.49 5.58
N THR A 103 6.51 8.37 5.87
CA THR A 103 5.53 9.28 5.28
C THR A 103 5.63 10.68 5.89
N SER A 104 5.29 11.71 5.12
CA SER A 104 5.30 13.12 5.61
C SER A 104 4.44 13.30 6.86
N LEU A 105 3.36 12.53 6.97
CA LEU A 105 2.49 12.54 8.16
C LEU A 105 3.23 12.06 9.41
N PHE A 106 4.10 11.07 9.24
CA PHE A 106 4.93 10.55 10.33
C PHE A 106 5.98 11.58 10.77
N GLU A 107 6.71 12.15 9.80
CA GLU A 107 7.71 13.21 10.05
C GLU A 107 7.07 14.42 10.74
N MET A 108 5.86 14.83 10.30
CA MET A 108 5.11 15.91 10.92
C MET A 108 4.72 15.58 12.38
N ALA A 109 4.23 14.38 12.65
CA ALA A 109 3.85 13.96 14.01
C ALA A 109 5.05 13.97 14.97
N GLU A 110 6.23 13.54 14.51
CA GLU A 110 7.47 13.66 15.28
C GLU A 110 7.85 15.14 15.51
N TYR A 111 7.80 15.97 14.47
CA TYR A 111 8.17 17.38 14.54
C TYR A 111 7.33 18.18 15.56
N ILE A 112 6.03 17.92 15.64
CA ILE A 112 5.13 18.58 16.59
C ILE A 112 5.11 17.90 17.97
N GLY A 113 5.93 16.87 18.19
CA GLY A 113 6.12 16.24 19.50
C GLY A 113 4.97 15.37 19.97
N ILE A 114 4.23 14.74 19.06
CA ILE A 114 3.18 13.80 19.43
C ILE A 114 3.79 12.56 20.06
N SER A 115 3.40 12.24 21.28
CA SER A 115 3.94 11.12 22.06
C SER A 115 3.62 9.75 21.45
N GLU A 116 2.54 9.63 20.68
CA GLU A 116 2.10 8.38 20.03
C GLU A 116 1.76 8.62 18.55
N PRO A 117 2.79 8.83 17.68
CA PRO A 117 2.57 9.11 16.25
C PRO A 117 1.72 8.04 15.56
N GLN A 118 1.87 6.78 15.96
CA GLN A 118 1.13 5.66 15.38
C GLN A 118 -0.39 5.82 15.53
N LYS A 119 -0.86 6.29 16.68
CA LYS A 119 -2.30 6.51 16.92
C LYS A 119 -2.83 7.60 16.01
N LEU A 120 -2.10 8.70 15.85
CA LEU A 120 -2.48 9.77 14.94
C LEU A 120 -2.60 9.26 13.51
N ILE A 121 -1.58 8.54 13.03
CA ILE A 121 -1.54 8.01 11.68
C ILE A 121 -2.70 7.04 11.46
N GLN A 122 -2.96 6.14 12.42
CA GLN A 122 -4.07 5.20 12.32
C GLN A 122 -5.43 5.89 12.29
N LEU A 123 -5.61 6.95 13.09
CA LEU A 123 -6.83 7.76 13.08
C LEU A 123 -7.00 8.47 11.74
N PHE A 124 -5.93 9.05 11.20
CA PHE A 124 -5.94 9.71 9.90
C PHE A 124 -6.32 8.74 8.77
N ILE A 125 -5.66 7.58 8.70
CA ILE A 125 -5.96 6.54 7.71
C ILE A 125 -7.42 6.09 7.82
N ASN A 126 -7.91 5.85 9.04
CA ASN A 126 -9.28 5.42 9.26
C ASN A 126 -10.29 6.49 8.84
N HIS A 127 -9.97 7.77 9.09
CA HIS A 127 -10.81 8.89 8.67
C HIS A 127 -10.84 9.02 7.14
N ASP A 128 -9.68 9.02 6.49
CA ASP A 128 -9.55 9.13 5.05
C ASP A 128 -10.28 7.98 4.32
N ARG A 129 -10.12 6.75 4.82
CA ARG A 129 -10.88 5.59 4.32
C ARG A 129 -12.40 5.75 4.42
N LYS A 130 -12.91 6.41 5.46
CA LYS A 130 -14.34 6.67 5.61
C LYS A 130 -14.82 7.71 4.60
N VAL A 131 -14.08 8.79 4.42
CA VAL A 131 -14.42 9.88 3.48
C VAL A 131 -14.44 9.37 2.04
N ARG A 132 -13.47 8.56 1.65
CA ARG A 132 -13.40 8.01 0.28
C ARG A 132 -14.43 6.93 -0.04
N ARG A 133 -15.15 6.42 0.95
CA ARG A 133 -16.20 5.41 0.79
C ARG A 133 -17.60 6.01 0.65
N GLN A 134 -17.74 7.31 0.81
CA GLN A 134 -18.95 8.08 0.55
C GLN A 134 -18.99 8.60 -0.90
#